data_c64090fb1872404f87aa3f1dadfc60f5
#
_entry.id   c64090fb1872404f87aa3f1dadfc60f5
#
_cell.length_a   1.000
_cell.length_b   1.000
_cell.length_c   1.000
_cell.angle_alpha   90.00
_cell.angle_beta   90.00
_cell.angle_gamma   90.00
#
_symmetry.space_group_name_H-M   'P 1'
#
loop_
_entity.id
_entity.type
_entity.pdbx_description
1 polymer ?
#
loop_
_entity_poly.entity_id
_entity_poly.type
_entity_poly.pdbx_seq_one_letter_code
_entity_poly.pdbx_strand_id
1 'polypeptide(L)'
;MKILLIEDNQKTIEWVRQGLTEAGYVVDYACDGRDGLHLALQEHYSLIILDIMLPGLDGWQVLRALRTAHQSPVICLTARDSVEDRVKGLEAGANDYLVKPFSFAELLARVRAQLRQHVPVFTRLTINGLDMDATKQSVSRNGKPISLTRKEFLLLWLLASRAGEIVPRTAIASEVWGINFDSETNTVDIAIRRLRAKVDDPFEKKLIMTVRGMGYRLQAETSQNG
;
A
#
# COMPACT_ATOMS: atom_id res chain seq x y z
N MET A 1 5.30 -0.51 -4.53
CA MET A 1 4.40 0.65 -4.71
C MET A 1 5.22 1.82 -5.21
N LYS A 2 4.69 2.59 -6.19
CA LYS A 2 5.39 3.73 -6.83
C LYS A 2 4.84 5.04 -6.25
N ILE A 3 5.72 5.92 -5.80
CA ILE A 3 5.39 7.22 -5.18
C ILE A 3 5.97 8.33 -6.05
N LEU A 4 5.22 9.41 -6.26
CA LEU A 4 5.71 10.63 -6.88
C LEU A 4 5.97 11.67 -5.80
N LEU A 5 7.16 12.27 -5.80
CA LEU A 5 7.53 13.41 -4.96
C LEU A 5 7.65 14.67 -5.83
N ILE A 6 6.88 15.72 -5.52
CA ILE A 6 6.92 17.01 -6.21
C ILE A 6 7.39 18.05 -5.19
N GLU A 7 8.61 18.51 -5.33
CA GLU A 7 9.32 19.37 -4.35
C GLU A 7 10.43 20.11 -5.10
N ASP A 8 10.64 21.39 -4.86
CA ASP A 8 11.67 22.20 -5.54
C ASP A 8 13.03 22.18 -4.82
N ASN A 9 13.05 21.86 -3.54
CA ASN A 9 14.28 21.81 -2.76
C ASN A 9 15.02 20.49 -2.95
N GLN A 10 16.15 20.55 -3.65
CA GLN A 10 16.97 19.38 -3.98
C GLN A 10 17.40 18.56 -2.75
N LYS A 11 17.73 19.21 -1.63
CA LYS A 11 18.13 18.51 -0.39
C LYS A 11 16.96 17.72 0.20
N THR A 12 15.76 18.30 0.17
CA THR A 12 14.53 17.64 0.61
C THR A 12 14.22 16.44 -0.29
N ILE A 13 14.34 16.60 -1.61
CA ILE A 13 14.14 15.51 -2.58
C ILE A 13 15.08 14.34 -2.28
N GLU A 14 16.38 14.60 -2.17
CA GLU A 14 17.39 13.56 -1.92
C GLU A 14 17.11 12.81 -0.62
N TRP A 15 16.85 13.54 0.46
CA TRP A 15 16.59 12.99 1.78
C TRP A 15 15.29 12.15 1.82
N VAL A 16 14.18 12.67 1.29
CA VAL A 16 12.90 11.96 1.25
C VAL A 16 12.98 10.74 0.34
N ARG A 17 13.57 10.90 -0.86
CA ARG A 17 13.74 9.81 -1.82
C ARG A 17 14.58 8.68 -1.25
N GLN A 18 15.71 9.00 -0.61
CA GLN A 18 16.55 7.99 0.03
C GLN A 18 15.77 7.21 1.08
N GLY A 19 15.14 7.89 2.03
CA GLY A 19 14.41 7.23 3.11
C GLY A 19 13.24 6.37 2.61
N LEU A 20 12.47 6.85 1.61
CA LEU A 20 11.38 6.07 1.02
C LEU A 20 11.89 4.86 0.22
N THR A 21 13.04 4.99 -0.47
CA THR A 21 13.67 3.88 -1.18
C THR A 21 14.17 2.81 -0.21
N GLU A 22 14.80 3.22 0.89
CA GLU A 22 15.20 2.32 1.99
C GLU A 22 13.98 1.65 2.66
N ALA A 23 12.82 2.32 2.68
CA ALA A 23 11.56 1.74 3.14
C ALA A 23 10.86 0.82 2.11
N GLY A 24 11.48 0.58 0.93
CA GLY A 24 11.02 -0.37 -0.09
C GLY A 24 10.05 0.22 -1.12
N TYR A 25 9.97 1.53 -1.26
CA TYR A 25 9.17 2.21 -2.29
C TYR A 25 10.02 2.56 -3.52
N VAL A 26 9.39 2.57 -4.70
CA VAL A 26 9.95 3.17 -5.91
C VAL A 26 9.53 4.63 -5.94
N VAL A 27 10.48 5.56 -6.07
CA VAL A 27 10.21 6.99 -5.97
C VAL A 27 10.68 7.71 -7.23
N ASP A 28 9.72 8.27 -7.96
CA ASP A 28 9.97 9.29 -8.98
C ASP A 28 9.87 10.67 -8.34
N TYR A 29 10.50 11.67 -8.93
CA TYR A 29 10.43 13.03 -8.45
C TYR A 29 10.36 14.05 -9.58
N ALA A 30 9.80 15.21 -9.27
CA ALA A 30 9.79 16.41 -10.10
C ALA A 30 10.21 17.62 -9.25
N CYS A 31 10.95 18.56 -9.86
CA CYS A 31 11.44 19.74 -9.18
C CYS A 31 10.50 20.96 -9.32
N ASP A 32 9.42 20.82 -10.07
CA ASP A 32 8.41 21.86 -10.24
C ASP A 32 7.01 21.29 -10.46
N GLY A 33 6.00 22.16 -10.34
CA GLY A 33 4.59 21.74 -10.42
C GLY A 33 4.14 21.29 -11.80
N ARG A 34 4.76 21.78 -12.91
CA ARG A 34 4.37 21.40 -14.28
C ARG A 34 4.84 20.00 -14.61
N ASP A 35 6.11 19.73 -14.35
CA ASP A 35 6.71 18.41 -14.56
C ASP A 35 6.05 17.38 -13.64
N GLY A 36 5.78 17.76 -12.38
CA GLY A 36 5.08 16.91 -11.43
C GLY A 36 3.67 16.55 -11.88
N LEU A 37 2.90 17.52 -12.36
CA LEU A 37 1.57 17.27 -12.92
C LEU A 37 1.64 16.40 -14.18
N HIS A 38 2.59 16.67 -15.06
CA HIS A 38 2.79 15.88 -16.28
C HIS A 38 3.07 14.41 -15.97
N LEU A 39 4.01 14.13 -15.06
CA LEU A 39 4.31 12.76 -14.61
C LEU A 39 3.07 12.09 -13.99
N ALA A 40 2.37 12.81 -13.12
CA ALA A 40 1.18 12.28 -12.45
C ALA A 40 0.04 11.92 -13.41
N LEU A 41 -0.07 12.61 -14.56
CA LEU A 41 -1.08 12.34 -15.58
C LEU A 41 -0.68 11.20 -16.53
N GLN A 42 0.61 10.95 -16.71
CA GLN A 42 1.10 9.89 -17.62
C GLN A 42 1.29 8.54 -16.93
N GLU A 43 1.59 8.54 -15.64
CA GLU A 43 1.97 7.35 -14.89
C GLU A 43 1.03 7.12 -13.70
N HIS A 44 0.89 5.84 -13.32
CA HIS A 44 0.11 5.47 -12.14
C HIS A 44 0.97 5.50 -10.89
N TYR A 45 0.67 6.42 -9.96
CA TYR A 45 1.29 6.49 -8.64
C TYR A 45 0.33 6.03 -7.54
N SER A 46 0.85 5.21 -6.63
CA SER A 46 0.10 4.76 -5.45
C SER A 46 -0.11 5.87 -4.43
N LEU A 47 0.76 6.89 -4.46
CA LEU A 47 0.72 8.07 -3.60
C LEU A 47 1.51 9.21 -4.26
N ILE A 48 1.04 10.44 -4.06
CA ILE A 48 1.75 11.66 -4.45
C ILE A 48 2.09 12.44 -3.19
N ILE A 49 3.34 12.86 -3.03
CA ILE A 49 3.79 13.80 -2.01
C ILE A 49 4.03 15.12 -2.72
N LEU A 50 3.34 16.17 -2.31
CA LEU A 50 3.26 17.43 -3.05
C LEU A 50 3.62 18.61 -2.14
N ASP A 51 4.70 19.33 -2.44
CA ASP A 51 4.92 20.64 -1.82
C ASP A 51 3.88 21.65 -2.35
N ILE A 52 3.34 22.43 -1.44
CA ILE A 52 2.41 23.48 -1.78
C ILE A 52 3.15 24.73 -2.29
N MET A 53 4.37 24.97 -1.82
CA MET A 53 5.14 26.18 -2.13
C MET A 53 6.09 25.97 -3.33
N LEU A 54 5.55 25.51 -4.45
CA LEU A 54 6.33 25.34 -5.67
C LEU A 54 6.42 26.62 -6.49
N PRO A 55 7.54 26.88 -7.18
CA PRO A 55 7.65 27.99 -8.11
C PRO A 55 6.81 27.75 -9.37
N GLY A 56 6.26 28.82 -9.93
CA GLY A 56 5.49 28.78 -11.18
C GLY A 56 4.07 28.24 -10.99
N LEU A 57 3.86 26.94 -11.22
CA LEU A 57 2.59 26.27 -10.93
C LEU A 57 2.60 25.81 -9.46
N ASP A 58 1.86 26.53 -8.61
CA ASP A 58 1.81 26.21 -7.18
C ASP A 58 1.12 24.87 -6.88
N GLY A 59 1.41 24.29 -5.71
CA GLY A 59 0.89 22.98 -5.33
C GLY A 59 -0.64 22.91 -5.25
N TRP A 60 -1.33 24.04 -4.97
CA TRP A 60 -2.79 24.09 -4.99
C TRP A 60 -3.36 23.94 -6.39
N GLN A 61 -2.69 24.54 -7.36
CA GLN A 61 -3.07 24.42 -8.78
C GLN A 61 -2.81 23.00 -9.28
N VAL A 62 -1.67 22.41 -8.89
CA VAL A 62 -1.36 21.01 -9.19
C VAL A 62 -2.42 20.09 -8.58
N LEU A 63 -2.76 20.25 -7.31
CA LEU A 63 -3.74 19.42 -6.62
C LEU A 63 -5.13 19.49 -7.30
N ARG A 64 -5.59 20.69 -7.62
CA ARG A 64 -6.88 20.87 -8.33
C ARG A 64 -6.88 20.19 -9.69
N ALA A 65 -5.80 20.35 -10.47
CA ALA A 65 -5.67 19.70 -11.77
C ALA A 65 -5.63 18.17 -11.63
N LEU A 66 -4.91 17.62 -10.63
CA LEU A 66 -4.89 16.19 -10.33
C LEU A 66 -6.30 15.65 -10.04
N ARG A 67 -7.10 16.35 -9.25
CA ARG A 67 -8.45 15.88 -8.85
C ARG A 67 -9.44 15.82 -9.99
N THR A 68 -9.22 16.51 -11.10
CA THR A 68 -10.03 16.35 -12.31
C THR A 68 -9.75 15.06 -13.08
N ALA A 69 -8.57 14.46 -12.89
CA ALA A 69 -8.10 13.31 -13.66
C ALA A 69 -7.85 12.05 -12.80
N HIS A 70 -7.45 12.21 -11.53
CA HIS A 70 -6.96 11.10 -10.69
C HIS A 70 -7.47 11.16 -9.26
N GLN A 71 -7.71 9.97 -8.68
CA GLN A 71 -8.08 9.77 -7.27
C GLN A 71 -6.90 9.29 -6.41
N SER A 72 -5.67 9.30 -6.96
CA SER A 72 -4.48 8.92 -6.19
C SER A 72 -4.38 9.74 -4.91
N PRO A 73 -4.04 9.13 -3.75
CA PRO A 73 -3.87 9.87 -2.52
C PRO A 73 -2.74 10.90 -2.63
N VAL A 74 -2.98 12.07 -2.04
CA VAL A 74 -2.01 13.17 -2.00
C VAL A 74 -1.75 13.56 -0.56
N ILE A 75 -0.47 13.55 -0.16
CA ILE A 75 0.02 14.19 1.08
C ILE A 75 0.64 15.52 0.70
N CYS A 76 0.09 16.61 1.21
CA CYS A 76 0.63 17.95 0.98
C CYS A 76 1.69 18.28 2.01
N LEU A 77 2.85 18.77 1.56
CA LEU A 77 3.88 19.38 2.41
C LEU A 77 3.67 20.89 2.43
N THR A 78 3.65 21.50 3.61
CA THR A 78 3.38 22.93 3.74
C THR A 78 4.24 23.57 4.83
N ALA A 79 4.72 24.77 4.59
CA ALA A 79 5.36 25.59 5.64
C ALA A 79 4.34 26.36 6.49
N ARG A 80 3.05 26.34 6.13
CA ARG A 80 1.99 27.10 6.80
C ARG A 80 1.23 26.20 7.77
N ASP A 81 1.24 26.59 9.03
CA ASP A 81 0.54 25.91 10.14
C ASP A 81 -0.84 26.51 10.44
N SER A 82 -1.37 27.39 9.56
CA SER A 82 -2.68 27.99 9.81
C SER A 82 -3.79 26.96 9.63
N VAL A 83 -4.79 27.02 10.52
CA VAL A 83 -6.00 26.17 10.41
C VAL A 83 -6.70 26.41 9.08
N GLU A 84 -6.70 27.65 8.59
CA GLU A 84 -7.31 28.06 7.32
C GLU A 84 -6.67 27.39 6.10
N ASP A 85 -5.34 27.27 6.07
CA ASP A 85 -4.65 26.61 4.95
C ASP A 85 -4.89 25.09 4.97
N ARG A 86 -4.99 24.49 6.16
CA ARG A 86 -5.36 23.07 6.30
C ARG A 86 -6.79 22.79 5.83
N VAL A 87 -7.74 23.66 6.18
CA VAL A 87 -9.15 23.54 5.74
C VAL A 87 -9.25 23.69 4.22
N LYS A 88 -8.64 24.74 3.65
CA LYS A 88 -8.60 24.93 2.19
C LYS A 88 -8.05 23.72 1.44
N GLY A 89 -7.08 23.09 2.01
CA GLY A 89 -6.47 21.94 1.38
C GLY A 89 -7.31 20.67 1.44
N LEU A 90 -7.94 20.40 2.55
CA LEU A 90 -8.90 19.29 2.65
C LEU A 90 -10.07 19.50 1.68
N GLU A 91 -10.58 20.74 1.56
CA GLU A 91 -11.60 21.11 0.58
C GLU A 91 -11.10 20.98 -0.87
N ALA A 92 -9.80 21.23 -1.12
CA ALA A 92 -9.17 21.03 -2.43
C ALA A 92 -8.91 19.54 -2.76
N GLY A 93 -9.19 18.63 -1.82
CA GLY A 93 -9.12 17.19 -2.02
C GLY A 93 -7.79 16.51 -1.66
N ALA A 94 -6.93 17.15 -0.85
CA ALA A 94 -5.78 16.47 -0.26
C ALA A 94 -6.25 15.39 0.75
N ASN A 95 -5.50 14.29 0.84
CA ASN A 95 -5.81 13.20 1.75
C ASN A 95 -5.14 13.37 3.12
N ASP A 96 -4.03 14.12 3.17
CA ASP A 96 -3.30 14.41 4.41
C ASP A 96 -2.39 15.63 4.25
N TYR A 97 -1.95 16.19 5.39
CA TYR A 97 -1.05 17.34 5.47
C TYR A 97 0.10 17.06 6.41
N LEU A 98 1.29 17.54 6.02
CA LEU A 98 2.49 17.48 6.84
C LEU A 98 3.18 18.84 6.84
N VAL A 99 3.32 19.42 8.03
CA VAL A 99 3.91 20.75 8.22
C VAL A 99 5.44 20.66 8.25
N LYS A 100 6.11 21.49 7.48
CA LYS A 100 7.57 21.66 7.50
C LYS A 100 7.98 22.56 8.70
N PRO A 101 9.06 22.19 9.47
CA PRO A 101 9.90 21.02 9.31
C PRO A 101 9.26 19.75 9.90
N PHE A 102 9.46 18.59 9.25
CA PHE A 102 8.95 17.31 9.71
C PHE A 102 10.06 16.27 9.86
N SER A 103 9.78 15.21 10.64
CA SER A 103 10.65 14.06 10.72
C SER A 103 10.34 13.04 9.61
N PHE A 104 11.37 12.31 9.14
CA PHE A 104 11.12 11.26 8.17
C PHE A 104 10.20 10.15 8.73
N ALA A 105 10.30 9.86 10.03
CA ALA A 105 9.43 8.89 10.69
C ALA A 105 7.94 9.30 10.62
N GLU A 106 7.62 10.59 10.74
CA GLU A 106 6.26 11.10 10.60
C GLU A 106 5.77 10.98 9.15
N LEU A 107 6.58 11.43 8.18
CA LEU A 107 6.25 11.27 6.77
C LEU A 107 5.98 9.81 6.42
N LEU A 108 6.86 8.89 6.82
CA LEU A 108 6.72 7.47 6.55
C LEU A 108 5.45 6.87 7.19
N ALA A 109 5.11 7.30 8.41
CA ALA A 109 3.88 6.86 9.07
C ALA A 109 2.63 7.30 8.29
N ARG A 110 2.60 8.55 7.79
CA ARG A 110 1.51 9.09 6.96
C ARG A 110 1.44 8.40 5.59
N VAL A 111 2.57 8.20 4.93
CA VAL A 111 2.67 7.43 3.67
C VAL A 111 2.03 6.04 3.85
N ARG A 112 2.42 5.32 4.90
CA ARG A 112 1.84 4.00 5.22
C ARG A 112 0.34 4.06 5.52
N ALA A 113 -0.14 5.12 6.17
CA ALA A 113 -1.55 5.31 6.47
C ALA A 113 -2.36 5.51 5.18
N GLN A 114 -1.91 6.39 4.27
CA GLN A 114 -2.58 6.66 3.00
C GLN A 114 -2.57 5.44 2.07
N LEU A 115 -1.45 4.75 1.96
CA LEU A 115 -1.34 3.54 1.15
C LEU A 115 -2.22 2.39 1.67
N ARG A 116 -2.49 2.31 2.98
CA ARG A 116 -3.46 1.36 3.55
C ARG A 116 -4.90 1.68 3.18
N GLN A 117 -5.26 2.96 3.06
CA GLN A 117 -6.63 3.39 2.71
C GLN A 117 -6.96 3.13 1.24
N HIS A 118 -5.96 3.00 0.37
CA HIS A 118 -6.13 2.81 -1.08
C HIS A 118 -5.96 1.35 -1.55
N VAL A 119 -5.65 0.42 -0.67
CA VAL A 119 -6.12 -0.94 -0.90
C VAL A 119 -7.63 -0.85 -0.86
N PRO A 120 -8.38 -1.21 -1.94
CA PRO A 120 -9.83 -1.24 -1.86
C PRO A 120 -10.15 -2.03 -0.60
N VAL A 121 -10.86 -1.40 0.34
CA VAL A 121 -11.32 -2.08 1.55
C VAL A 121 -12.41 -3.04 1.06
N PHE A 122 -11.99 -4.12 0.42
CA PHE A 122 -12.80 -5.30 0.39
C PHE A 122 -12.90 -5.71 1.87
N THR A 123 -13.91 -5.18 2.55
CA THR A 123 -14.21 -5.65 3.91
C THR A 123 -14.54 -7.14 3.87
N ARG A 124 -14.83 -7.66 2.68
CA ARG A 124 -15.08 -9.07 2.39
C ARG A 124 -14.38 -9.51 1.13
N LEU A 125 -13.78 -10.68 1.18
CA LEU A 125 -13.19 -11.38 0.05
C LEU A 125 -13.82 -12.77 -0.04
N THR A 126 -14.32 -13.11 -1.22
CA THR A 126 -14.80 -14.46 -1.51
C THR A 126 -14.00 -15.01 -2.70
N ILE A 127 -13.30 -16.11 -2.51
CA ILE A 127 -12.47 -16.73 -3.54
C ILE A 127 -12.34 -18.23 -3.33
N ASN A 128 -12.69 -19.03 -4.33
CA ASN A 128 -12.61 -20.50 -4.27
C ASN A 128 -13.27 -21.12 -3.01
N GLY A 129 -14.41 -20.57 -2.58
CA GLY A 129 -15.12 -21.00 -1.38
C GLY A 129 -14.49 -20.51 -0.06
N LEU A 130 -13.44 -19.72 -0.11
CA LEU A 130 -12.88 -19.01 1.04
C LEU A 130 -13.62 -17.67 1.18
N ASP A 131 -14.28 -17.44 2.30
CA ASP A 131 -14.94 -16.19 2.65
C ASP A 131 -14.20 -15.55 3.81
N MET A 132 -13.83 -14.30 3.65
CA MET A 132 -13.10 -13.51 4.65
C MET A 132 -13.79 -12.17 4.90
N ASP A 133 -13.96 -11.80 6.16
CA ASP A 133 -14.48 -10.49 6.58
C ASP A 133 -13.40 -9.77 7.42
N ALA A 134 -12.82 -8.70 6.88
CA ALA A 134 -11.75 -7.95 7.54
C ALA A 134 -12.24 -7.18 8.76
N THR A 135 -13.49 -6.72 8.77
CA THR A 135 -14.08 -5.97 9.88
C THR A 135 -14.30 -6.88 11.09
N LYS A 136 -14.80 -8.10 10.84
CA LYS A 136 -15.05 -9.10 11.87
C LYS A 136 -13.84 -9.98 12.18
N GLN A 137 -12.78 -9.88 11.36
CA GLN A 137 -11.63 -10.79 11.36
C GLN A 137 -12.05 -12.27 11.32
N SER A 138 -13.11 -12.57 10.59
CA SER A 138 -13.66 -13.91 10.46
C SER A 138 -13.32 -14.53 9.11
N VAL A 139 -13.13 -15.85 9.14
CA VAL A 139 -12.81 -16.67 7.96
C VAL A 139 -13.68 -17.90 7.96
N SER A 140 -14.23 -18.24 6.82
CA SER A 140 -14.86 -19.54 6.58
C SER A 140 -14.43 -20.10 5.23
N ARG A 141 -14.51 -21.41 5.08
CA ARG A 141 -14.26 -22.08 3.81
C ARG A 141 -15.35 -23.12 3.54
N ASN A 142 -16.02 -22.98 2.40
CA ASN A 142 -17.19 -23.78 2.06
C ASN A 142 -18.25 -23.79 3.20
N GLY A 143 -18.47 -22.62 3.82
CA GLY A 143 -19.40 -22.43 4.93
C GLY A 143 -18.88 -22.94 6.29
N LYS A 144 -17.72 -23.59 6.38
CA LYS A 144 -17.11 -24.03 7.65
C LYS A 144 -16.25 -22.92 8.23
N PRO A 145 -16.51 -22.43 9.48
CA PRO A 145 -15.71 -21.41 10.11
C PRO A 145 -14.30 -21.91 10.43
N ILE A 146 -13.30 -21.04 10.23
CA ILE A 146 -11.89 -21.34 10.49
C ILE A 146 -11.38 -20.34 11.53
N SER A 147 -10.85 -20.85 12.65
CA SER A 147 -10.24 -20.00 13.68
C SER A 147 -8.78 -19.71 13.36
N LEU A 148 -8.48 -18.44 13.07
CA LEU A 148 -7.14 -17.94 12.79
C LEU A 148 -6.69 -16.97 13.88
N THR A 149 -5.40 -16.98 14.19
CA THR A 149 -4.78 -15.89 14.94
C THR A 149 -4.71 -14.64 14.06
N ARG A 150 -4.52 -13.47 14.69
CA ARG A 150 -4.39 -12.21 13.95
C ARG A 150 -3.32 -12.25 12.85
N LYS A 151 -2.17 -12.87 13.10
CA LYS A 151 -1.08 -12.98 12.13
C LYS A 151 -1.42 -13.95 10.98
N GLU A 152 -2.07 -15.06 11.28
CA GLU A 152 -2.57 -16.00 10.26
C GLU A 152 -3.65 -15.34 9.40
N PHE A 153 -4.56 -14.55 10.01
CA PHE A 153 -5.56 -13.78 9.27
C PHE A 153 -4.91 -12.78 8.31
N LEU A 154 -3.95 -11.96 8.79
CA LEU A 154 -3.24 -10.99 7.97
C LEU A 154 -2.47 -11.65 6.82
N LEU A 155 -1.83 -12.80 7.08
CA LEU A 155 -1.13 -13.57 6.05
C LEU A 155 -2.09 -14.11 4.99
N LEU A 156 -3.21 -14.70 5.40
CA LEU A 156 -4.24 -15.20 4.47
C LEU A 156 -4.86 -14.06 3.67
N TRP A 157 -5.17 -12.94 4.33
CA TRP A 157 -5.72 -11.75 3.69
C TRP A 157 -4.77 -11.18 2.63
N LEU A 158 -3.48 -11.08 2.94
CA LEU A 158 -2.46 -10.63 1.99
C LEU A 158 -2.42 -11.51 0.73
N LEU A 159 -2.44 -12.83 0.90
CA LEU A 159 -2.43 -13.76 -0.22
C LEU A 159 -3.74 -13.74 -1.01
N ALA A 160 -4.89 -13.61 -0.34
CA ALA A 160 -6.21 -13.59 -0.96
C ALA A 160 -6.46 -12.28 -1.72
N SER A 161 -6.03 -11.13 -1.18
CA SER A 161 -6.15 -9.84 -1.87
C SER A 161 -5.29 -9.73 -3.14
N ARG A 162 -4.27 -10.61 -3.26
CA ARG A 162 -3.38 -10.73 -4.43
C ARG A 162 -3.51 -12.11 -5.09
N ALA A 163 -4.73 -12.66 -5.09
CA ALA A 163 -4.94 -13.99 -5.65
C ALA A 163 -4.50 -14.08 -7.12
N GLY A 164 -3.77 -15.14 -7.45
CA GLY A 164 -3.15 -15.33 -8.77
C GLY A 164 -1.73 -14.76 -8.88
N GLU A 165 -1.35 -13.81 -8.02
CA GLU A 165 0.00 -13.22 -8.01
C GLU A 165 0.95 -14.01 -7.10
N ILE A 166 2.24 -13.97 -7.44
CA ILE A 166 3.29 -14.51 -6.58
C ILE A 166 3.69 -13.45 -5.57
N VAL A 167 3.48 -13.71 -4.29
CA VAL A 167 3.91 -12.83 -3.19
C VAL A 167 5.26 -13.32 -2.67
N PRO A 168 6.35 -12.54 -2.84
CA PRO A 168 7.68 -12.91 -2.37
C PRO A 168 7.70 -13.07 -0.84
N ARG A 169 8.55 -13.98 -0.32
CA ARG A 169 8.72 -14.18 1.13
C ARG A 169 9.07 -12.88 1.85
N THR A 170 9.88 -12.07 1.20
CA THR A 170 10.31 -10.76 1.66
C THR A 170 9.13 -9.80 1.87
N ALA A 171 8.23 -9.72 0.90
CA ALA A 171 7.03 -8.91 1.01
C ALA A 171 6.11 -9.44 2.12
N ILE A 172 5.94 -10.75 2.23
CA ILE A 172 5.15 -11.37 3.30
C ILE A 172 5.71 -11.02 4.68
N ALA A 173 7.01 -11.15 4.89
CA ALA A 173 7.67 -10.84 6.16
C ALA A 173 7.51 -9.36 6.53
N SER A 174 7.72 -8.46 5.58
CA SER A 174 7.56 -7.02 5.79
C SER A 174 6.11 -6.63 6.10
N GLU A 175 5.14 -7.13 5.31
CA GLU A 175 3.74 -6.70 5.43
C GLU A 175 3.02 -7.32 6.64
N VAL A 176 3.37 -8.56 7.02
CA VAL A 176 2.70 -9.26 8.13
C VAL A 176 3.41 -9.05 9.46
N TRP A 177 4.74 -8.98 9.48
CA TRP A 177 5.53 -8.88 10.73
C TRP A 177 6.25 -7.56 10.89
N GLY A 178 6.40 -6.74 9.85
CA GLY A 178 7.13 -5.48 9.89
C GLY A 178 8.65 -5.68 9.97
N ILE A 179 9.15 -6.85 9.56
CA ILE A 179 10.56 -7.23 9.65
C ILE A 179 11.26 -6.86 8.36
N ASN A 180 12.31 -6.03 8.47
CA ASN A 180 13.25 -5.78 7.39
C ASN A 180 14.39 -6.82 7.50
N PHE A 181 14.65 -7.51 6.43
CA PHE A 181 15.52 -8.64 6.08
C PHE A 181 16.88 -8.79 6.77
N ASP A 182 17.31 -9.98 7.13
CA ASP A 182 18.11 -10.94 6.38
C ASP A 182 18.14 -12.38 6.98
N SER A 183 17.53 -12.65 8.13
CA SER A 183 17.72 -13.93 8.83
C SER A 183 16.46 -14.74 9.13
N GLU A 184 15.25 -14.29 8.75
CA GLU A 184 13.99 -14.92 9.20
C GLU A 184 13.06 -15.46 8.08
N THR A 185 13.62 -15.94 6.96
CA THR A 185 12.84 -16.64 5.93
C THR A 185 12.09 -17.87 6.48
N ASN A 186 12.63 -18.51 7.51
CA ASN A 186 11.97 -19.62 8.19
C ASN A 186 10.65 -19.23 8.87
N THR A 187 10.50 -17.99 9.35
CA THR A 187 9.26 -17.54 10.00
C THR A 187 8.09 -17.55 9.05
N VAL A 188 8.28 -17.12 7.80
CA VAL A 188 7.23 -17.13 6.76
C VAL A 188 6.84 -18.58 6.43
N ASP A 189 7.80 -19.47 6.22
CA ASP A 189 7.55 -20.85 5.83
C ASP A 189 6.81 -21.62 6.95
N ILE A 190 7.17 -21.38 8.22
CA ILE A 190 6.47 -21.93 9.39
C ILE A 190 5.04 -21.38 9.46
N ALA A 191 4.85 -20.07 9.24
CA ALA A 191 3.52 -19.46 9.27
C ALA A 191 2.62 -20.01 8.14
N ILE A 192 3.15 -20.14 6.94
CA ILE A 192 2.44 -20.77 5.82
C ILE A 192 2.04 -22.22 6.13
N ARG A 193 2.97 -22.99 6.73
CA ARG A 193 2.66 -24.38 7.14
C ARG A 193 1.51 -24.42 8.14
N ARG A 194 1.54 -23.57 9.17
CA ARG A 194 0.45 -23.47 10.17
C ARG A 194 -0.87 -23.02 9.52
N LEU A 195 -0.81 -22.06 8.62
CA LEU A 195 -1.97 -21.57 7.90
C LEU A 195 -2.58 -22.69 7.03
N ARG A 196 -1.77 -23.42 6.27
CA ARG A 196 -2.21 -24.57 5.46
C ARG A 196 -2.91 -25.65 6.27
N ALA A 197 -2.39 -25.93 7.47
CA ALA A 197 -3.02 -26.91 8.36
C ALA A 197 -4.48 -26.56 8.72
N LYS A 198 -4.84 -25.28 8.67
CA LYS A 198 -6.19 -24.80 8.97
C LYS A 198 -7.04 -24.55 7.74
N VAL A 199 -6.47 -23.98 6.68
CA VAL A 199 -7.24 -23.54 5.51
C VAL A 199 -7.16 -24.48 4.33
N ASP A 200 -6.16 -25.37 4.28
CA ASP A 200 -5.93 -26.28 3.15
C ASP A 200 -6.09 -27.76 3.53
N ASP A 201 -5.42 -28.20 4.63
CA ASP A 201 -5.38 -29.65 4.93
C ASP A 201 -6.74 -30.27 5.19
N PRO A 202 -7.72 -29.61 5.81
CA PRO A 202 -9.06 -30.14 5.99
C PRO A 202 -9.90 -30.19 4.71
N PHE A 203 -9.38 -29.67 3.58
CA PHE A 203 -10.12 -29.53 2.33
C PHE A 203 -9.39 -30.23 1.16
N GLU A 204 -10.14 -30.76 0.23
CA GLU A 204 -9.60 -31.47 -0.92
C GLU A 204 -8.78 -30.57 -1.84
N LYS A 205 -9.35 -29.41 -2.20
CA LYS A 205 -8.69 -28.42 -3.07
C LYS A 205 -7.76 -27.52 -2.26
N LYS A 206 -6.48 -27.50 -2.59
CA LYS A 206 -5.48 -26.62 -1.94
C LYS A 206 -5.51 -25.23 -2.56
N LEU A 207 -5.45 -24.19 -1.76
CA LEU A 207 -5.46 -22.78 -2.21
C LEU A 207 -4.07 -22.16 -2.22
N ILE A 208 -3.25 -22.48 -1.23
CA ILE A 208 -1.94 -21.85 -1.04
C ILE A 208 -0.87 -22.67 -1.74
N MET A 209 -0.32 -22.13 -2.82
CA MET A 209 0.72 -22.78 -3.63
C MET A 209 2.09 -22.23 -3.30
N THR A 210 3.11 -23.11 -3.27
CA THR A 210 4.52 -22.70 -3.20
C THR A 210 5.07 -22.54 -4.61
N VAL A 211 5.63 -21.36 -4.90
CA VAL A 211 6.42 -21.12 -6.11
C VAL A 211 7.88 -21.15 -5.72
N ARG A 212 8.58 -22.24 -6.09
CA ARG A 212 9.96 -22.49 -5.68
C ARG A 212 10.87 -21.32 -6.05
N GLY A 213 11.70 -20.86 -5.11
CA GLY A 213 12.62 -19.75 -5.30
C GLY A 213 11.98 -18.36 -5.29
N MET A 214 10.65 -18.24 -5.43
CA MET A 214 9.97 -16.94 -5.57
C MET A 214 9.11 -16.57 -4.36
N GLY A 215 8.25 -17.47 -3.86
CA GLY A 215 7.34 -17.15 -2.76
C GLY A 215 6.10 -18.03 -2.73
N TYR A 216 4.97 -17.41 -2.42
CA TYR A 216 3.68 -18.07 -2.29
C TYR A 216 2.61 -17.39 -3.14
N ARG A 217 1.62 -18.15 -3.57
CA ARG A 217 0.48 -17.67 -4.35
C ARG A 217 -0.80 -18.33 -3.87
N LEU A 218 -1.86 -17.56 -3.70
CA LEU A 218 -3.20 -18.12 -3.54
C LEU A 218 -3.81 -18.30 -4.94
N GLN A 219 -4.43 -19.45 -5.20
CA GLN A 219 -5.08 -19.72 -6.48
C GLN A 219 -6.24 -18.75 -6.71
N ALA A 220 -6.22 -18.05 -7.85
CA ALA A 220 -7.37 -17.29 -8.33
C ALA A 220 -8.50 -18.25 -8.74
N GLU A 221 -9.73 -17.74 -8.82
CA GLU A 221 -10.83 -18.49 -9.42
C GLU A 221 -10.46 -18.84 -10.85
N THR A 222 -10.54 -20.11 -11.18
CA THR A 222 -10.47 -20.53 -12.57
C THR A 222 -11.83 -20.21 -13.17
N SER A 223 -11.92 -19.15 -13.99
CA SER A 223 -13.08 -18.96 -14.87
C SER A 223 -13.14 -20.21 -15.74
N GLN A 224 -14.09 -21.09 -15.48
CA GLN A 224 -14.49 -22.09 -16.44
C GLN A 224 -15.20 -21.34 -17.56
N ASN A 225 -14.46 -20.97 -18.61
CA ASN A 225 -15.07 -20.72 -19.90
C ASN A 225 -15.55 -22.06 -20.41
N GLY A 226 -16.86 -22.27 -20.32
CA GLY A 226 -17.60 -23.29 -21.07
C GLY A 226 -17.92 -22.79 -22.48
#